data_b8f7cd1ece07ccc22dfbcfdeefed8ae9
#
_entry.id   b8f7cd1ece07ccc22dfbcfdeefed8ae9
#
_cell.length_a   1.000
_cell.length_b   1.000
_cell.length_c   1.000
_cell.angle_alpha   90.00
_cell.angle_beta   90.00
_cell.angle_gamma   90.00
#
_symmetry.space_group_name_H-M   'P 1'
#
loop_
_entity.id
_entity.type
_entity.pdbx_description
1 polymer ?
#
loop_
_entity_poly.entity_id
_entity_poly.type
_entity_poly.pdbx_seq_one_letter_code
_entity_poly.pdbx_strand_id
1 'polypeptide(L)'
;MWIKLNTKLLALSFILFSCFISAEENQKDPYEGFNRGVYTFNDTIDGAILKPIAMGYNYVTPDVAKKGINNFYNNITDFITAVNSFLQLDFEQGMTDSGRVIVNTTIGMLGFIDVSSTNVNNYKERNKQDFGTTLARYGWRDSAYLVLPFFGPSTFRDGTGLAVDGLFIDPIGYINNVRLRNALYVGKIINTRAQLLDATNLMDDASIDPY
;
A
#
# COMPACT_ATOMS: atom_id res chain seq x y z
N MET A 1 -7.41 -22.25 -15.55
CA MET A 1 -6.64 -21.04 -15.17
C MET A 1 -7.05 -19.79 -15.94
N TRP A 2 -7.27 -19.86 -17.24
CA TRP A 2 -7.64 -18.74 -18.12
C TRP A 2 -9.00 -18.06 -17.83
N ILE A 3 -10.01 -18.80 -17.37
CA ILE A 3 -11.36 -18.25 -17.11
C ILE A 3 -11.36 -17.32 -15.88
N LYS A 4 -10.52 -17.60 -14.87
CA LYS A 4 -10.41 -16.75 -13.66
C LYS A 4 -9.68 -15.41 -13.92
N LEU A 5 -8.84 -15.35 -14.95
CA LEU A 5 -8.15 -14.12 -15.36
C LEU A 5 -9.13 -13.18 -16.07
N ASN A 6 -9.99 -13.72 -16.95
CA ASN A 6 -10.99 -12.93 -17.68
C ASN A 6 -12.05 -12.29 -16.77
N THR A 7 -12.48 -12.97 -15.71
CA THR A 7 -13.46 -12.39 -14.75
C THR A 7 -12.85 -11.27 -13.91
N LYS A 8 -11.58 -11.36 -13.55
CA LYS A 8 -10.89 -10.29 -12.84
C LYS A 8 -10.65 -9.05 -13.71
N LEU A 9 -10.29 -9.25 -14.99
CA LEU A 9 -10.14 -8.18 -15.97
C LEU A 9 -11.47 -7.50 -16.31
N LEU A 10 -12.55 -8.26 -16.43
CA LEU A 10 -13.89 -7.74 -16.66
C LEU A 10 -14.42 -6.95 -15.45
N ALA A 11 -14.18 -7.43 -14.23
CA ALA A 11 -14.56 -6.70 -13.02
C ALA A 11 -13.78 -5.37 -12.89
N LEU A 12 -12.48 -5.36 -13.21
CA LEU A 12 -11.65 -4.16 -13.21
C LEU A 12 -12.11 -3.16 -14.27
N SER A 13 -12.48 -3.63 -15.49
CA SER A 13 -12.98 -2.77 -16.56
C SER A 13 -14.35 -2.19 -16.23
N PHE A 14 -15.21 -2.91 -15.51
CA PHE A 14 -16.54 -2.45 -15.13
C PHE A 14 -16.47 -1.38 -14.03
N ILE A 15 -15.53 -1.51 -13.08
CA ILE A 15 -15.26 -0.51 -12.04
C ILE A 15 -14.70 0.78 -12.66
N LEU A 16 -13.83 0.68 -13.67
CA LEU A 16 -13.26 1.82 -14.36
C LEU A 16 -14.29 2.53 -15.26
N PHE A 17 -15.25 1.81 -15.84
CA PHE A 17 -16.23 2.37 -16.77
C PHE A 17 -17.41 3.07 -16.07
N SER A 18 -17.79 2.65 -14.85
CA SER A 18 -18.87 3.28 -14.09
C SER A 18 -18.51 4.65 -13.48
N CYS A 19 -17.22 5.04 -13.48
CA CYS A 19 -16.75 6.34 -12.95
C CYS A 19 -16.82 7.51 -13.96
N PHE A 20 -17.26 7.30 -15.19
CA PHE A 20 -17.29 8.37 -16.22
C PHE A 20 -18.54 9.26 -16.21
N ILE A 21 -19.46 9.11 -15.25
CA ILE A 21 -20.72 9.86 -15.24
C ILE A 21 -20.77 10.81 -14.05
N SER A 22 -20.44 12.06 -14.31
CA SER A 22 -20.66 13.31 -13.58
C SER A 22 -19.35 14.00 -13.15
N ALA A 23 -18.73 14.70 -14.09
CA ALA A 23 -17.73 15.72 -13.79
C ALA A 23 -18.42 17.09 -13.78
N GLU A 24 -18.73 17.63 -12.62
CA GLU A 24 -19.05 19.01 -12.42
C GLU A 24 -17.81 19.73 -11.84
N GLU A 25 -17.55 20.86 -12.37
CA GLU A 25 -16.46 21.80 -12.44
C GLU A 25 -15.69 22.12 -11.13
N ASN A 26 -15.02 21.16 -10.52
CA ASN A 26 -13.93 21.44 -9.58
C ASN A 26 -12.62 20.83 -10.13
N GLN A 27 -11.72 21.66 -10.68
CA GLN A 27 -10.48 21.19 -11.35
C GLN A 27 -9.54 20.37 -10.46
N LYS A 28 -9.71 20.40 -9.15
CA LYS A 28 -8.87 19.65 -8.19
C LYS A 28 -9.49 18.32 -7.76
N ASP A 29 -10.80 18.25 -7.63
CA ASP A 29 -11.53 17.03 -7.26
C ASP A 29 -12.82 16.89 -8.08
N PRO A 30 -12.73 16.37 -9.30
CA PRO A 30 -13.89 16.21 -10.18
C PRO A 30 -14.91 15.17 -9.69
N TYR A 31 -14.56 14.38 -8.67
CA TYR A 31 -15.37 13.30 -8.11
C TYR A 31 -15.71 13.52 -6.63
N GLU A 32 -15.73 14.79 -6.16
CA GLU A 32 -15.89 15.13 -4.73
C GLU A 32 -17.06 14.40 -4.06
N GLY A 33 -18.24 14.37 -4.69
CA GLY A 33 -19.41 13.70 -4.11
C GLY A 33 -19.20 12.20 -3.89
N PHE A 34 -18.58 11.51 -4.84
CA PHE A 34 -18.19 10.11 -4.71
C PHE A 34 -17.10 9.95 -3.65
N ASN A 35 -16.06 10.75 -3.72
CA ASN A 35 -14.91 10.69 -2.81
C ASN A 35 -15.32 10.91 -1.36
N ARG A 36 -16.20 11.89 -1.06
CA ARG A 36 -16.75 12.11 0.28
C ARG A 36 -17.59 10.94 0.77
N GLY A 37 -18.38 10.31 -0.13
CA GLY A 37 -19.14 9.11 0.21
C GLY A 37 -18.24 7.93 0.59
N VAL A 38 -17.19 7.68 -0.19
CA VAL A 38 -16.21 6.62 0.10
C VAL A 38 -15.36 6.96 1.32
N TYR A 39 -14.99 8.21 1.52
CA TYR A 39 -14.31 8.67 2.73
C TYR A 39 -15.15 8.36 3.97
N THR A 40 -16.42 8.76 4.01
CA THR A 40 -17.33 8.47 5.14
C THR A 40 -17.48 6.98 5.39
N PHE A 41 -17.56 6.17 4.33
CA PHE A 41 -17.56 4.71 4.44
C PHE A 41 -16.27 4.19 5.09
N ASN A 42 -15.10 4.62 4.60
CA ASN A 42 -13.80 4.22 5.12
C ASN A 42 -13.64 4.63 6.59
N ASP A 43 -13.99 5.87 6.94
CA ASP A 43 -13.92 6.40 8.30
C ASP A 43 -14.83 5.62 9.26
N THR A 44 -16.04 5.29 8.83
CA THR A 44 -16.97 4.47 9.62
C THR A 44 -16.40 3.07 9.91
N ILE A 45 -15.84 2.41 8.88
CA ILE A 45 -15.22 1.07 9.02
C ILE A 45 -13.96 1.15 9.89
N ASP A 46 -13.13 2.18 9.70
CA ASP A 46 -11.96 2.40 10.52
C ASP A 46 -12.32 2.59 11.99
N GLY A 47 -13.21 3.53 12.28
CA GLY A 47 -13.63 3.85 13.64
C GLY A 47 -14.30 2.67 14.36
N ALA A 48 -15.13 1.90 13.64
CA ALA A 48 -15.87 0.78 14.23
C ALA A 48 -15.04 -0.51 14.35
N ILE A 49 -14.07 -0.74 13.48
CA ILE A 49 -13.38 -2.04 13.36
C ILE A 49 -11.87 -1.89 13.42
N LEU A 50 -11.24 -1.12 12.49
CA LEU A 50 -9.79 -1.13 12.34
C LEU A 50 -9.08 -0.42 13.50
N LYS A 51 -9.57 0.75 13.91
CA LYS A 51 -8.99 1.53 15.01
C LYS A 51 -9.03 0.76 16.34
N PRO A 52 -10.14 0.14 16.79
CA PRO A 52 -10.16 -0.70 17.99
C PRO A 52 -9.20 -1.90 17.93
N ILE A 53 -9.14 -2.58 16.78
CA ILE A 53 -8.24 -3.73 16.59
C ILE A 53 -6.77 -3.27 16.64
N ALA A 54 -6.44 -2.15 15.99
CA ALA A 54 -5.10 -1.58 15.99
C ALA A 54 -4.66 -1.12 17.39
N MET A 55 -5.57 -0.53 18.17
CA MET A 55 -5.34 -0.18 19.58
C MET A 55 -5.07 -1.45 20.41
N GLY A 56 -5.89 -2.49 20.25
CA GLY A 56 -5.68 -3.78 20.91
C GLY A 56 -4.34 -4.40 20.55
N TYR A 57 -3.98 -4.39 19.25
CA TYR A 57 -2.68 -4.85 18.79
C TYR A 57 -1.52 -4.08 19.44
N ASN A 58 -1.60 -2.75 19.50
CA ASN A 58 -0.58 -1.94 20.16
C ASN A 58 -0.46 -2.19 21.66
N TYR A 59 -1.58 -2.52 22.31
CA TYR A 59 -1.60 -2.80 23.76
C TYR A 59 -0.98 -4.17 24.09
N VAL A 60 -1.27 -5.21 23.32
CA VAL A 60 -0.84 -6.59 23.64
C VAL A 60 0.52 -6.96 23.02
N THR A 61 0.96 -6.27 21.96
CA THR A 61 2.17 -6.64 21.22
C THR A 61 3.38 -5.87 21.73
N PRO A 62 4.44 -6.53 22.23
CA PRO A 62 5.67 -5.84 22.64
C PRO A 62 6.33 -5.08 21.47
N ASP A 63 7.02 -3.98 21.77
CA ASP A 63 7.64 -3.12 20.74
C ASP A 63 8.64 -3.85 19.85
N VAL A 64 9.39 -4.80 20.41
CA VAL A 64 10.33 -5.63 19.64
C VAL A 64 9.59 -6.47 18.60
N ALA A 65 8.43 -7.03 18.95
CA ALA A 65 7.61 -7.82 18.03
C ALA A 65 6.96 -6.92 16.97
N LYS A 66 6.43 -5.75 17.36
CA LYS A 66 5.90 -4.76 16.40
C LYS A 66 6.97 -4.34 15.39
N LYS A 67 8.18 -4.05 15.87
CA LYS A 67 9.32 -3.70 15.01
C LYS A 67 9.66 -4.84 14.03
N GLY A 68 9.70 -6.07 14.50
CA GLY A 68 9.97 -7.23 13.65
C GLY A 68 8.89 -7.45 12.58
N ILE A 69 7.62 -7.36 12.96
CA ILE A 69 6.48 -7.48 12.04
C ILE A 69 6.52 -6.35 10.99
N ASN A 70 6.82 -5.14 11.41
CA ASN A 70 6.97 -4.02 10.49
C ASN A 70 8.12 -4.22 9.51
N ASN A 71 9.27 -4.68 9.98
CA ASN A 71 10.42 -4.99 9.13
C ASN A 71 10.08 -6.07 8.09
N PHE A 72 9.36 -7.11 8.50
CA PHE A 72 8.88 -8.16 7.60
C PHE A 72 8.02 -7.59 6.47
N TYR A 73 7.03 -6.75 6.77
CA TYR A 73 6.19 -6.13 5.73
C TYR A 73 6.96 -5.11 4.90
N ASN A 74 7.91 -4.39 5.47
CA ASN A 74 8.79 -3.51 4.71
C ASN A 74 9.67 -4.31 3.74
N ASN A 75 10.17 -5.48 4.13
CA ASN A 75 10.95 -6.35 3.24
C ASN A 75 10.12 -6.84 2.02
N ILE A 76 8.84 -7.12 2.22
CA ILE A 76 7.90 -7.41 1.11
C ILE A 76 7.72 -6.18 0.22
N THR A 77 7.59 -4.99 0.81
CA THR A 77 7.47 -3.73 0.06
C THR A 77 8.77 -3.41 -0.71
N ASP A 78 9.95 -3.68 -0.11
CA ASP A 78 11.24 -3.50 -0.77
C ASP A 78 11.35 -4.39 -2.03
N PHE A 79 10.74 -5.60 -2.04
CA PHE A 79 10.65 -6.43 -3.24
C PHE A 79 9.80 -5.75 -4.35
N ILE A 80 8.63 -5.21 -4.00
CA ILE A 80 7.78 -4.49 -4.95
C ILE A 80 8.52 -3.26 -5.47
N THR A 81 9.20 -2.54 -4.60
CA THR A 81 10.03 -1.37 -4.93
C THR A 81 11.15 -1.75 -5.89
N ALA A 82 11.88 -2.85 -5.65
CA ALA A 82 12.96 -3.31 -6.53
C ALA A 82 12.45 -3.60 -7.94
N VAL A 83 11.33 -4.31 -8.07
CA VAL A 83 10.71 -4.60 -9.38
C VAL A 83 10.33 -3.30 -10.10
N ASN A 84 9.68 -2.36 -9.41
CA ASN A 84 9.28 -1.09 -9.99
C ASN A 84 10.47 -0.21 -10.36
N SER A 85 11.55 -0.22 -9.57
CA SER A 85 12.79 0.49 -9.90
C SER A 85 13.41 -0.04 -11.21
N PHE A 86 13.43 -1.37 -11.40
CA PHE A 86 13.87 -1.95 -12.67
C PHE A 86 12.94 -1.57 -13.83
N LEU A 87 11.63 -1.61 -13.62
CA LEU A 87 10.66 -1.17 -14.64
C LEU A 87 10.86 0.30 -15.02
N GLN A 88 11.31 1.13 -14.07
CA GLN A 88 11.63 2.55 -14.30
C GLN A 88 13.03 2.76 -14.92
N LEU A 89 13.77 1.71 -15.22
CA LEU A 89 15.15 1.73 -15.70
C LEU A 89 16.14 2.36 -14.71
N ASP A 90 15.77 2.39 -13.42
CA ASP A 90 16.65 2.80 -12.32
C ASP A 90 17.35 1.57 -11.73
N PHE A 91 18.38 1.12 -12.46
CA PHE A 91 19.10 -0.10 -12.11
C PHE A 91 19.88 0.02 -10.79
N GLU A 92 20.36 1.21 -10.45
CA GLU A 92 21.09 1.45 -9.20
C GLU A 92 20.15 1.24 -8.00
N GLN A 93 18.97 1.86 -8.05
CA GLN A 93 17.98 1.71 -7.00
C GLN A 93 17.45 0.27 -6.96
N GLY A 94 17.14 -0.33 -8.11
CA GLY A 94 16.66 -1.71 -8.21
C GLY A 94 17.64 -2.72 -7.61
N MET A 95 18.92 -2.56 -7.87
CA MET A 95 19.97 -3.42 -7.28
C MET A 95 20.11 -3.20 -5.77
N THR A 96 20.02 -1.95 -5.31
CA THR A 96 20.09 -1.61 -3.89
C THR A 96 18.93 -2.26 -3.12
N ASP A 97 17.70 -2.14 -3.62
CA ASP A 97 16.51 -2.70 -2.98
C ASP A 97 16.51 -4.23 -3.06
N SER A 98 16.95 -4.81 -4.18
CA SER A 98 17.16 -6.26 -4.28
C SER A 98 18.18 -6.78 -3.26
N GLY A 99 19.29 -6.05 -3.07
CA GLY A 99 20.28 -6.38 -2.05
C GLY A 99 19.70 -6.37 -0.64
N ARG A 100 18.87 -5.38 -0.32
CA ARG A 100 18.14 -5.33 0.96
C ARG A 100 17.24 -6.54 1.16
N VAL A 101 16.42 -6.86 0.16
CA VAL A 101 15.53 -8.02 0.20
C VAL A 101 16.32 -9.30 0.45
N ILE A 102 17.41 -9.53 -0.27
CA ILE A 102 18.24 -10.72 -0.12
C ILE A 102 18.82 -10.80 1.29
N VAL A 103 19.47 -9.73 1.76
CA VAL A 103 20.12 -9.71 3.08
C VAL A 103 19.09 -9.87 4.19
N ASN A 104 17.99 -9.12 4.15
CA ASN A 104 16.97 -9.18 5.18
C ASN A 104 16.21 -10.51 5.16
N THR A 105 16.01 -11.12 4.01
CA THR A 105 15.34 -12.42 3.91
C THR A 105 16.23 -13.56 4.41
N THR A 106 17.54 -13.55 4.08
CA THR A 106 18.47 -14.63 4.41
C THR A 106 19.04 -14.49 5.83
N ILE A 107 19.67 -13.36 6.14
CA ILE A 107 20.31 -13.10 7.42
C ILE A 107 19.30 -12.54 8.44
N GLY A 108 18.34 -11.73 7.97
CA GLY A 108 17.34 -11.07 8.79
C GLY A 108 16.08 -11.91 9.11
N MET A 109 16.16 -13.26 8.97
CA MET A 109 15.04 -14.16 9.30
C MET A 109 13.74 -13.76 8.57
N LEU A 110 13.73 -13.83 7.23
CA LEU A 110 12.61 -13.44 6.36
C LEU A 110 12.23 -11.95 6.48
N GLY A 111 13.15 -11.12 6.92
CA GLY A 111 12.93 -9.68 7.06
C GLY A 111 12.47 -9.22 8.45
N PHE A 112 12.30 -10.10 9.42
CA PHE A 112 12.00 -9.70 10.80
C PHE A 112 13.10 -8.83 11.42
N ILE A 113 14.34 -9.05 11.04
CA ILE A 113 15.49 -8.24 11.44
C ILE A 113 15.95 -7.45 10.21
N ASP A 114 15.93 -6.12 10.31
CA ASP A 114 16.45 -5.26 9.24
C ASP A 114 17.97 -5.12 9.38
N VAL A 115 18.68 -6.11 8.83
CA VAL A 115 20.15 -6.16 8.84
C VAL A 115 20.74 -5.14 7.87
N SER A 116 20.05 -4.86 6.78
CA SER A 116 20.52 -3.97 5.73
C SER A 116 20.64 -2.52 6.19
N SER A 117 19.83 -2.09 7.17
CA SER A 117 19.88 -0.73 7.73
C SER A 117 20.93 -0.54 8.82
N THR A 118 21.56 -1.62 9.32
CA THR A 118 22.59 -1.56 10.36
C THR A 118 23.99 -1.23 9.83
N ASN A 119 24.19 -1.26 8.51
CA ASN A 119 25.48 -0.89 7.90
C ASN A 119 25.61 0.64 7.80
N VAL A 120 26.24 1.21 8.83
CA VAL A 120 26.30 2.65 9.17
C VAL A 120 26.92 3.56 8.08
N ASN A 121 27.70 3.02 7.13
CA ASN A 121 28.48 3.85 6.19
C ASN A 121 27.83 4.07 4.82
N ASN A 122 26.78 3.34 4.45
CA ASN A 122 26.10 3.48 3.15
C ASN A 122 24.57 3.26 3.26
N TYR A 123 23.97 3.66 4.38
CA TYR A 123 22.52 3.58 4.51
C TYR A 123 21.86 4.57 3.55
N LYS A 124 21.30 4.06 2.49
CA LYS A 124 20.40 4.82 1.61
C LYS A 124 18.98 4.66 2.15
N GLU A 125 18.30 5.76 2.41
CA GLU A 125 16.89 5.73 2.84
C GLU A 125 16.03 4.92 1.87
N ARG A 126 14.97 4.26 2.40
CA ARG A 126 14.03 3.54 1.56
C ARG A 126 13.26 4.52 0.67
N ASN A 127 13.49 4.46 -0.62
CA ASN A 127 12.72 5.20 -1.61
C ASN A 127 11.66 4.26 -2.20
N LYS A 128 10.48 4.22 -1.57
CA LYS A 128 9.40 3.33 -1.98
C LYS A 128 8.93 3.67 -3.39
N GLN A 129 8.99 2.67 -4.27
CA GLN A 129 8.49 2.74 -5.64
C GLN A 129 7.33 1.75 -5.79
N ASP A 130 6.31 2.16 -6.52
CA ASP A 130 5.15 1.36 -6.88
C ASP A 130 4.85 1.50 -8.38
N PHE A 131 3.89 0.77 -8.89
CA PHE A 131 3.54 0.84 -10.30
C PHE A 131 2.87 2.19 -10.66
N GLY A 132 2.25 2.90 -9.71
CA GLY A 132 1.75 4.25 -9.92
C GLY A 132 2.87 5.24 -10.21
N THR A 133 3.98 5.18 -9.44
CA THR A 133 5.18 5.97 -9.69
C THR A 133 5.87 5.58 -11.00
N THR A 134 5.83 4.29 -11.37
CA THR A 134 6.30 3.80 -12.67
C THR A 134 5.50 4.42 -13.82
N LEU A 135 4.17 4.43 -13.74
CA LEU A 135 3.31 5.10 -14.72
C LEU A 135 3.59 6.62 -14.81
N ALA A 136 3.83 7.27 -13.68
CA ALA A 136 4.19 8.69 -13.64
C ALA A 136 5.50 8.96 -14.41
N ARG A 137 6.51 8.10 -14.25
CA ARG A 137 7.78 8.20 -14.95
C ARG A 137 7.63 8.04 -16.47
N TYR A 138 6.68 7.22 -16.90
CA TYR A 138 6.35 7.02 -18.32
C TYR A 138 5.36 8.05 -18.89
N GLY A 139 5.04 9.11 -18.14
CA GLY A 139 4.31 10.27 -18.65
C GLY A 139 2.87 10.43 -18.14
N TRP A 140 2.32 9.49 -17.39
CA TRP A 140 1.01 9.68 -16.75
C TRP A 140 1.16 10.48 -15.45
N ARG A 141 1.48 11.77 -15.60
CA ARG A 141 1.81 12.66 -14.45
C ARG A 141 0.56 13.15 -13.74
N ASP A 142 -0.40 13.65 -14.50
CA ASP A 142 -1.64 14.20 -13.96
C ASP A 142 -2.73 13.13 -13.92
N SER A 143 -3.37 13.00 -12.77
CA SER A 143 -4.44 12.03 -12.56
C SER A 143 -5.42 12.57 -11.53
N ALA A 144 -6.72 12.46 -11.83
CA ALA A 144 -7.77 12.92 -10.95
C ALA A 144 -7.71 12.22 -9.58
N TYR A 145 -8.01 12.99 -8.55
CA TYR A 145 -8.10 12.50 -7.18
C TYR A 145 -9.24 11.48 -7.04
N LEU A 146 -9.01 10.43 -6.31
CA LEU A 146 -9.97 9.36 -6.08
C LEU A 146 -9.78 8.76 -4.69
N VAL A 147 -10.84 8.67 -3.91
CA VAL A 147 -10.80 7.91 -2.65
C VAL A 147 -11.20 6.46 -2.94
N LEU A 148 -10.31 5.53 -2.60
CA LEU A 148 -10.55 4.11 -2.81
C LEU A 148 -11.18 3.47 -1.57
N PRO A 149 -12.21 2.60 -1.73
CA PRO A 149 -12.75 1.84 -0.62
C PRO A 149 -11.65 1.00 0.04
N PHE A 150 -11.53 1.10 1.37
CA PHE A 150 -10.52 0.46 2.24
C PHE A 150 -9.08 0.95 2.10
N PHE A 151 -8.71 1.60 0.99
CA PHE A 151 -7.33 2.05 0.72
C PHE A 151 -7.14 3.55 0.97
N GLY A 152 -8.23 4.33 1.03
CA GLY A 152 -8.19 5.76 1.30
C GLY A 152 -7.81 6.64 0.11
N PRO A 153 -7.23 7.83 0.38
CA PRO A 153 -6.87 8.81 -0.64
C PRO A 153 -5.89 8.27 -1.67
N SER A 154 -6.18 8.49 -2.96
CA SER A 154 -5.42 7.97 -4.09
C SER A 154 -5.63 8.86 -5.33
N THR A 155 -5.19 8.38 -6.47
CA THR A 155 -5.52 8.90 -7.80
C THR A 155 -5.87 7.75 -8.72
N PHE A 156 -6.45 8.01 -9.90
CA PHE A 156 -6.66 6.94 -10.89
C PHE A 156 -5.38 6.23 -11.28
N ARG A 157 -4.27 6.97 -11.41
CA ARG A 157 -2.95 6.41 -11.69
C ARG A 157 -2.50 5.48 -10.56
N ASP A 158 -2.54 5.98 -9.33
CA ASP A 158 -2.01 5.26 -8.18
C ASP A 158 -2.92 4.08 -7.80
N GLY A 159 -4.23 4.21 -7.97
CA GLY A 159 -5.19 3.10 -7.86
C GLY A 159 -4.95 2.00 -8.90
N THR A 160 -4.62 2.39 -10.13
CA THR A 160 -4.19 1.43 -11.18
C THR A 160 -2.87 0.76 -10.78
N GLY A 161 -1.92 1.54 -10.27
CA GLY A 161 -0.65 1.05 -9.74
C GLY A 161 -0.84 0.02 -8.62
N LEU A 162 -1.66 0.36 -7.65
CA LEU A 162 -2.01 -0.53 -6.53
C LEU A 162 -2.60 -1.87 -7.01
N ALA A 163 -3.49 -1.81 -8.02
CA ALA A 163 -4.09 -3.01 -8.60
C ALA A 163 -3.04 -3.88 -9.32
N VAL A 164 -2.11 -3.28 -10.07
CA VAL A 164 -1.04 -4.01 -10.77
C VAL A 164 -0.07 -4.63 -9.76
N ASP A 165 0.40 -3.86 -8.80
CA ASP A 165 1.29 -4.36 -7.75
C ASP A 165 0.65 -5.51 -6.97
N GLY A 166 -0.60 -5.36 -6.54
CA GLY A 166 -1.30 -6.39 -5.76
C GLY A 166 -1.63 -7.66 -6.55
N LEU A 167 -1.87 -7.57 -7.86
CA LEU A 167 -2.25 -8.72 -8.69
C LEU A 167 -1.05 -9.45 -9.29
N PHE A 168 0.05 -8.73 -9.58
CA PHE A 168 1.14 -9.25 -10.40
C PHE A 168 2.52 -9.22 -9.71
N ILE A 169 2.74 -8.33 -8.73
CA ILE A 169 4.06 -8.13 -8.14
C ILE A 169 4.11 -8.58 -6.68
N ASP A 170 3.06 -8.35 -5.88
CA ASP A 170 3.06 -8.67 -4.44
C ASP A 170 3.27 -10.19 -4.19
N PRO A 171 4.40 -10.59 -3.55
CA PRO A 171 4.69 -11.99 -3.30
C PRO A 171 3.65 -12.70 -2.42
N ILE A 172 2.93 -11.97 -1.55
CA ILE A 172 1.85 -12.53 -0.73
C ILE A 172 0.76 -13.13 -1.63
N GLY A 173 0.46 -12.51 -2.76
CA GLY A 173 -0.56 -12.96 -3.71
C GLY A 173 -0.32 -14.36 -4.27
N TYR A 174 0.93 -14.81 -4.33
CA TYR A 174 1.33 -16.12 -4.85
C TYR A 174 1.31 -17.25 -3.83
N ILE A 175 1.00 -16.96 -2.57
CA ILE A 175 0.90 -17.99 -1.53
C ILE A 175 -0.34 -18.85 -1.81
N ASN A 176 -0.14 -20.15 -2.06
CA ASN A 176 -1.22 -21.10 -2.37
C ASN A 176 -2.18 -21.31 -1.19
N ASN A 177 -1.69 -21.26 0.04
CA ASN A 177 -2.51 -21.42 1.22
C ASN A 177 -3.34 -20.15 1.45
N VAL A 178 -4.64 -20.24 1.12
CA VAL A 178 -5.59 -19.12 1.22
C VAL A 178 -5.66 -18.54 2.64
N ARG A 179 -5.62 -19.41 3.67
CA ARG A 179 -5.70 -18.94 5.06
C ARG A 179 -4.48 -18.12 5.44
N LEU A 180 -3.29 -18.62 5.10
CA LEU A 180 -2.03 -17.91 5.37
C LEU A 180 -1.98 -16.58 4.59
N ARG A 181 -2.31 -16.61 3.29
CA ARG A 181 -2.35 -15.41 2.45
C ARG A 181 -3.27 -14.33 3.03
N ASN A 182 -4.49 -14.71 3.39
CA ASN A 182 -5.45 -13.77 3.96
C ASN A 182 -5.00 -13.25 5.34
N ALA A 183 -4.41 -14.11 6.19
CA ALA A 183 -3.87 -13.71 7.47
C ALA A 183 -2.72 -12.69 7.33
N LEU A 184 -1.85 -12.86 6.33
CA LEU A 184 -0.78 -11.91 6.04
C LEU A 184 -1.33 -10.55 5.56
N TYR A 185 -2.34 -10.53 4.68
CA TYR A 185 -2.98 -9.28 4.27
C TYR A 185 -3.67 -8.56 5.43
N VAL A 186 -4.44 -9.28 6.24
CA VAL A 186 -5.09 -8.72 7.44
C VAL A 186 -4.04 -8.20 8.43
N GLY A 187 -2.99 -8.98 8.69
CA GLY A 187 -1.88 -8.57 9.54
C GLY A 187 -1.18 -7.30 9.03
N LYS A 188 -0.97 -7.18 7.70
CA LYS A 188 -0.41 -5.98 7.07
C LYS A 188 -1.28 -4.75 7.35
N ILE A 189 -2.60 -4.88 7.16
CA ILE A 189 -3.56 -3.79 7.39
C ILE A 189 -3.52 -3.35 8.86
N ILE A 190 -3.60 -4.30 9.80
CA ILE A 190 -3.59 -4.01 11.24
C ILE A 190 -2.26 -3.34 11.66
N ASN A 191 -1.13 -3.90 11.22
CA ASN A 191 0.19 -3.34 11.53
C ASN A 191 0.35 -1.92 10.97
N THR A 192 -0.08 -1.68 9.73
CA THR A 192 -0.01 -0.34 9.12
C THR A 192 -0.92 0.64 9.87
N ARG A 193 -2.16 0.24 10.19
CA ARG A 193 -3.08 1.11 10.94
C ARG A 193 -2.57 1.42 12.35
N ALA A 194 -1.97 0.42 13.01
CA ALA A 194 -1.39 0.60 14.34
C ALA A 194 -0.24 1.61 14.38
N GLN A 195 0.56 1.68 13.32
CA GLN A 195 1.62 2.69 13.20
C GLN A 195 1.11 4.11 12.95
N LEU A 196 -0.09 4.23 12.35
CA LEU A 196 -0.69 5.52 12.02
C LEU A 196 -1.59 6.08 13.12
N LEU A 197 -1.84 5.34 14.22
CA LEU A 197 -2.79 5.76 15.26
C LEU A 197 -2.47 7.13 15.84
N ASP A 198 -1.22 7.37 16.21
CA ASP A 198 -0.83 8.64 16.84
C ASP A 198 -0.91 9.81 15.84
N ALA A 199 -0.46 9.57 14.59
CA ALA A 199 -0.51 10.58 13.55
C ALA A 199 -1.96 10.94 13.17
N THR A 200 -2.85 9.95 13.03
CA THR A 200 -4.25 10.21 12.69
C THR A 200 -5.00 10.89 13.83
N ASN A 201 -4.76 10.53 15.09
CA ASN A 201 -5.37 11.23 16.22
C ASN A 201 -4.99 12.72 16.24
N LEU A 202 -3.72 13.05 15.97
CA LEU A 202 -3.28 14.43 15.87
C LEU A 202 -3.91 15.18 14.69
N MET A 203 -4.12 14.51 13.57
CA MET A 203 -4.78 15.10 12.40
C MET A 203 -6.27 15.33 12.64
N ASP A 204 -6.96 14.38 13.26
CA ASP A 204 -8.38 14.47 13.62
C ASP A 204 -8.62 15.67 14.54
N ASP A 205 -7.74 15.89 15.53
CA ASP A 205 -7.83 17.01 16.48
C ASP A 205 -7.53 18.38 15.80
N ALA A 206 -6.79 18.40 14.71
CA ALA A 206 -6.35 19.63 14.05
C ALA A 206 -7.20 20.02 12.83
N SER A 207 -7.98 19.11 12.25
CA SER A 207 -8.71 19.34 11.01
C SER A 207 -10.13 19.87 11.25
N ILE A 208 -10.52 20.88 10.43
CA ILE A 208 -11.88 21.40 10.41
C ILE A 208 -12.75 20.56 9.45
N ASP A 209 -12.18 20.13 8.34
CA ASP A 209 -12.76 19.17 7.40
C ASP A 209 -11.75 18.05 7.17
N PRO A 210 -11.96 16.85 7.73
CA PRO A 210 -11.01 15.74 7.64
C PRO A 210 -10.96 15.09 6.25
N TYR A 211 -11.88 15.41 5.36
CA TYR A 211 -11.84 15.03 3.93
C TYR A 211 -10.84 15.92 3.13
#